data_46254bdba01de1726e28f5591660b1ae
#
_entry.id   46254bdba01de1726e28f5591660b1ae
#
_cell.length_a   1.000
_cell.length_b   1.000
_cell.length_c   1.000
_cell.angle_alpha   90.00
_cell.angle_beta   90.00
_cell.angle_gamma   90.00
#
_symmetry.space_group_name_H-M   'P 1'
#
loop_
_entity.id
_entity.type
_entity.pdbx_description
1 polymer ?
#
loop_
_entity_poly.entity_id
_entity_poly.type
_entity_poly.pdbx_seq_one_letter_code
_entity_poly.pdbx_strand_id
1 'polypeptide(L)'
;VLADRGAIEYRDPELFFKKTFFTQEISSLLGSIVLRLSGKKGIEPVVQLQTPFGGGKTHTLLAVYHLIKHKNSAMKSAEIKKILNNNNLKQIPDAKIAIIDGEAINAGTIRKTVEGVEIKTLWGEIAYQVGGIDAYKIIEKDDKNKISPGSDKIAELIKDFGPIVVLLDETLKYLTK
;
A
#
# COMPACT_ATOMS: atom_id res chain seq x y z
N VAL A 1 12.77 4.25 -0.54
CA VAL A 1 12.06 3.97 -1.78
C VAL A 1 11.11 5.12 -2.10
N LEU A 2 10.20 5.50 -1.18
CA LEU A 2 9.26 6.62 -1.38
C LEU A 2 9.94 7.97 -1.61
N ALA A 3 11.10 8.19 -0.99
CA ALA A 3 11.87 9.43 -1.10
C ALA A 3 13.09 9.29 -2.01
N ASP A 4 13.10 8.30 -2.89
CA ASP A 4 14.23 7.95 -3.76
C ASP A 4 15.53 7.65 -3.00
N ARG A 5 15.39 7.25 -1.73
CA ARG A 5 16.47 6.87 -0.82
C ARG A 5 16.56 5.36 -0.69
N GLY A 6 17.74 4.86 -0.34
CA GLY A 6 18.02 3.44 -0.16
C GLY A 6 18.79 2.83 -1.33
N ALA A 7 19.22 1.58 -1.15
CA ALA A 7 19.99 0.84 -2.13
C ALA A 7 19.17 0.59 -3.40
N ILE A 8 19.87 0.51 -4.55
CA ILE A 8 19.24 0.38 -5.87
C ILE A 8 18.36 -0.86 -5.98
N GLU A 9 18.74 -1.96 -5.32
CA GLU A 9 17.98 -3.20 -5.29
C GLU A 9 16.60 -3.10 -4.64
N TYR A 10 16.38 -2.08 -3.81
CA TYR A 10 15.06 -1.80 -3.22
C TYR A 10 14.24 -0.79 -4.02
N ARG A 11 14.87 -0.04 -4.90
CA ARG A 11 14.24 1.02 -5.70
C ARG A 11 13.86 0.54 -7.10
N ASP A 12 14.72 -0.27 -7.71
CA ASP A 12 14.46 -0.86 -9.02
C ASP A 12 13.58 -2.12 -8.90
N PRO A 13 12.35 -2.11 -9.42
CA PRO A 13 11.41 -3.22 -9.26
C PRO A 13 11.87 -4.52 -9.93
N GLU A 14 12.59 -4.46 -11.05
CA GLU A 14 13.09 -5.67 -11.73
C GLU A 14 14.22 -6.30 -10.92
N LEU A 15 15.15 -5.46 -10.47
CA LEU A 15 16.26 -5.90 -9.64
C LEU A 15 15.76 -6.40 -8.27
N PHE A 16 14.75 -5.74 -7.70
CA PHE A 16 14.11 -6.18 -6.48
C PHE A 16 13.58 -7.61 -6.61
N PHE A 17 12.71 -7.88 -7.59
CA PHE A 17 12.15 -9.21 -7.77
C PHE A 17 13.19 -10.26 -8.17
N LYS A 18 14.22 -9.88 -8.91
CA LYS A 18 15.34 -10.77 -9.27
C LYS A 18 16.15 -11.21 -8.04
N LYS A 19 16.33 -10.32 -7.06
CA LYS A 19 17.11 -10.59 -5.83
C LYS A 19 16.27 -11.12 -4.68
N THR A 20 14.93 -10.98 -4.73
CA THR A 20 14.04 -11.43 -3.68
C THR A 20 14.02 -12.96 -3.62
N PHE A 21 14.30 -13.50 -2.43
CA PHE A 21 14.02 -14.90 -2.14
C PHE A 21 12.53 -15.03 -1.79
N PHE A 22 11.78 -15.68 -2.66
CA PHE A 22 10.33 -15.88 -2.48
C PHE A 22 10.07 -17.03 -1.52
N THR A 23 9.95 -16.70 -0.23
CA THR A 23 9.50 -17.68 0.76
C THR A 23 8.03 -18.06 0.51
N GLN A 24 7.58 -19.14 1.15
CA GLN A 24 6.19 -19.57 1.07
C GLN A 24 5.24 -18.46 1.60
N GLU A 25 5.64 -17.78 2.67
CA GLU A 25 4.86 -16.70 3.29
C GLU A 25 4.70 -15.51 2.34
N ILE A 26 5.78 -15.04 1.72
CA ILE A 26 5.73 -13.94 0.74
C ILE A 26 4.86 -14.36 -0.44
N SER A 27 5.06 -15.57 -0.98
CA SER A 27 4.29 -16.07 -2.12
C SER A 27 2.80 -16.19 -1.81
N SER A 28 2.45 -16.69 -0.62
CA SER A 28 1.07 -16.83 -0.16
C SER A 28 0.42 -15.46 0.05
N LEU A 29 1.14 -14.51 0.65
CA LEU A 29 0.64 -13.15 0.84
C LEU A 29 0.36 -12.47 -0.49
N LEU A 30 1.32 -12.47 -1.43
CA LEU A 30 1.13 -11.87 -2.75
C LEU A 30 -0.03 -12.55 -3.51
N GLY A 31 -0.16 -13.88 -3.41
CA GLY A 31 -1.27 -14.64 -3.96
C GLY A 31 -2.63 -14.22 -3.38
N SER A 32 -2.72 -14.06 -2.06
CA SER A 32 -3.94 -13.57 -1.39
C SER A 32 -4.31 -12.16 -1.83
N ILE A 33 -3.32 -11.27 -1.94
CA ILE A 33 -3.55 -9.89 -2.39
C ILE A 33 -4.11 -9.87 -3.82
N VAL A 34 -3.49 -10.57 -4.78
CA VAL A 34 -3.99 -10.56 -6.17
C VAL A 34 -5.36 -11.20 -6.29
N LEU A 35 -5.66 -12.25 -5.51
CA LEU A 35 -7.00 -12.85 -5.44
C LEU A 35 -8.03 -11.87 -4.87
N ARG A 36 -7.72 -11.18 -3.79
CA ARG A 36 -8.61 -10.17 -3.21
C ARG A 36 -8.91 -9.05 -4.19
N LEU A 37 -7.87 -8.52 -4.83
CA LEU A 37 -7.98 -7.45 -5.82
C LEU A 37 -8.74 -7.88 -7.08
N SER A 38 -8.74 -9.18 -7.43
CA SER A 38 -9.57 -9.73 -8.51
C SER A 38 -11.05 -9.88 -8.16
N GLY A 39 -11.45 -9.49 -6.93
CA GLY A 39 -12.84 -9.56 -6.46
C GLY A 39 -13.21 -10.90 -5.83
N LYS A 40 -12.27 -11.81 -5.60
CA LYS A 40 -12.56 -13.09 -4.95
C LYS A 40 -13.00 -12.89 -3.51
N LYS A 41 -14.18 -13.41 -3.18
CA LYS A 41 -14.74 -13.36 -1.82
C LYS A 41 -14.01 -14.32 -0.87
N GLY A 42 -14.10 -14.06 0.45
CA GLY A 42 -13.52 -14.94 1.47
C GLY A 42 -12.02 -14.77 1.69
N ILE A 43 -11.39 -13.78 1.06
CA ILE A 43 -9.99 -13.40 1.33
C ILE A 43 -9.98 -12.26 2.36
N GLU A 44 -9.21 -12.43 3.43
CA GLU A 44 -9.08 -11.43 4.49
C GLU A 44 -8.61 -10.07 3.94
N PRO A 45 -9.29 -8.97 4.27
CA PRO A 45 -8.94 -7.64 3.80
C PRO A 45 -7.77 -7.01 4.58
N VAL A 46 -7.49 -7.49 5.78
CA VAL A 46 -6.44 -6.99 6.66
C VAL A 46 -5.45 -8.10 6.95
N VAL A 47 -4.18 -7.83 6.70
CA VAL A 47 -3.09 -8.76 7.02
C VAL A 47 -2.11 -8.08 7.97
N GLN A 48 -1.89 -8.68 9.12
CA GLN A 48 -0.89 -8.23 10.08
C GLN A 48 0.38 -9.07 9.95
N LEU A 49 1.50 -8.42 9.61
CA LEU A 49 2.80 -9.06 9.54
C LEU A 49 3.45 -9.07 10.94
N GLN A 50 3.52 -10.23 11.56
CA GLN A 50 4.19 -10.43 12.84
C GLN A 50 5.45 -11.25 12.61
N THR A 51 6.61 -10.61 12.72
CA THR A 51 7.91 -11.29 12.62
C THR A 51 8.83 -10.78 13.72
N PRO A 52 9.82 -11.56 14.18
CA PRO A 52 10.88 -11.05 15.03
C PRO A 52 11.58 -9.84 14.41
N PHE A 53 12.30 -9.09 15.22
CA PHE A 53 13.09 -7.95 14.72
C PHE A 53 14.03 -8.42 13.61
N GLY A 54 14.07 -7.69 12.48
CA GLY A 54 14.83 -8.11 11.30
C GLY A 54 14.17 -9.18 10.42
N GLY A 55 12.95 -9.64 10.74
CA GLY A 55 12.25 -10.72 10.03
C GLY A 55 11.65 -10.37 8.66
N GLY A 56 12.16 -9.35 7.96
CA GLY A 56 11.78 -9.06 6.57
C GLY A 56 10.44 -8.35 6.37
N LYS A 57 9.83 -7.75 7.41
CA LYS A 57 8.56 -6.98 7.27
C LYS A 57 8.62 -5.94 6.17
N THR A 58 9.59 -5.03 6.24
CA THR A 58 9.76 -3.97 5.25
C THR A 58 10.01 -4.53 3.85
N HIS A 59 10.78 -5.63 3.73
CA HIS A 59 11.00 -6.31 2.45
C HIS A 59 9.69 -6.86 1.88
N THR A 60 8.85 -7.45 2.71
CA THR A 60 7.53 -7.96 2.32
C THR A 60 6.59 -6.82 1.88
N LEU A 61 6.58 -5.70 2.61
CA LEU A 61 5.82 -4.50 2.19
C LEU A 61 6.32 -3.94 0.86
N LEU A 62 7.63 -3.93 0.63
CA LEU A 62 8.21 -3.54 -0.66
C LEU A 62 7.82 -4.48 -1.79
N ALA A 63 7.72 -5.80 -1.54
CA ALA A 63 7.24 -6.75 -2.53
C ALA A 63 5.80 -6.44 -2.95
N VAL A 64 4.91 -6.12 -2.00
CA VAL A 64 3.53 -5.67 -2.28
C VAL A 64 3.54 -4.34 -3.03
N TYR A 65 4.35 -3.38 -2.59
CA TYR A 65 4.48 -2.09 -3.26
C TYR A 65 4.86 -2.24 -4.73
N HIS A 66 5.94 -2.95 -5.02
CA HIS A 66 6.38 -3.16 -6.39
C HIS A 66 5.40 -3.98 -7.23
N LEU A 67 4.72 -4.97 -6.62
CA LEU A 67 3.67 -5.73 -7.29
C LEU A 67 2.56 -4.83 -7.81
N ILE A 68 2.09 -3.89 -7.01
CA ILE A 68 0.96 -3.01 -7.35
C ILE A 68 1.41 -1.82 -8.20
N LYS A 69 2.47 -1.14 -7.79
CA LYS A 69 2.92 0.11 -8.43
C LYS A 69 3.64 -0.11 -9.75
N HIS A 70 4.38 -1.21 -9.87
CA HIS A 70 5.25 -1.52 -11.00
C HIS A 70 4.88 -2.84 -11.68
N LYS A 71 3.59 -3.02 -12.00
CA LYS A 71 3.03 -4.27 -12.54
C LYS A 71 3.80 -4.81 -13.73
N ASN A 72 4.18 -3.96 -14.68
CA ASN A 72 4.91 -4.38 -15.88
C ASN A 72 6.27 -4.99 -15.55
N SER A 73 6.98 -4.43 -14.59
CA SER A 73 8.25 -4.98 -14.11
C SER A 73 8.04 -6.25 -13.28
N ALA A 74 7.02 -6.27 -12.42
CA ALA A 74 6.65 -7.45 -11.66
C ALA A 74 6.30 -8.64 -12.57
N MET A 75 5.60 -8.40 -13.66
CA MET A 75 5.23 -9.42 -14.66
C MET A 75 6.44 -10.03 -15.40
N LYS A 76 7.62 -9.45 -15.32
CA LYS A 76 8.85 -10.07 -15.85
C LYS A 76 9.39 -11.17 -14.95
N SER A 77 9.06 -11.14 -13.64
CA SER A 77 9.48 -12.16 -12.68
C SER A 77 8.79 -13.51 -12.92
N ALA A 78 9.57 -14.58 -12.98
CA ALA A 78 9.06 -15.94 -13.12
C ALA A 78 8.22 -16.34 -11.87
N GLU A 79 8.65 -15.94 -10.69
CA GLU A 79 7.94 -16.23 -9.44
C GLU A 79 6.59 -15.52 -9.37
N ILE A 80 6.50 -14.27 -9.81
CA ILE A 80 5.22 -13.55 -9.87
C ILE A 80 4.27 -14.25 -10.88
N LYS A 81 4.77 -14.65 -12.05
CA LYS A 81 3.97 -15.42 -13.02
C LYS A 81 3.48 -16.74 -12.42
N LYS A 82 4.32 -17.44 -11.67
CA LYS A 82 3.94 -18.68 -10.98
C LYS A 82 2.85 -18.44 -9.94
N ILE A 83 2.97 -17.36 -9.14
CA ILE A 83 1.94 -16.96 -8.17
C ILE A 83 0.61 -16.69 -8.88
N LEU A 84 0.61 -15.95 -9.97
CA LEU A 84 -0.59 -15.66 -10.74
C LEU A 84 -1.22 -16.94 -11.31
N ASN A 85 -0.42 -17.80 -11.93
CA ASN A 85 -0.88 -19.07 -12.52
C ASN A 85 -1.52 -19.99 -11.45
N ASN A 86 -0.89 -20.11 -10.28
CA ASN A 86 -1.41 -20.89 -9.16
C ASN A 86 -2.76 -20.38 -8.65
N ASN A 87 -3.05 -19.11 -8.91
CA ASN A 87 -4.31 -18.46 -8.53
C ASN A 87 -5.28 -18.28 -9.73
N ASN A 88 -5.00 -18.89 -10.87
CA ASN A 88 -5.80 -18.80 -12.10
C ASN A 88 -5.97 -17.37 -12.61
N LEU A 89 -4.96 -16.52 -12.42
CA LEU A 89 -4.91 -15.14 -12.89
C LEU A 89 -3.91 -14.98 -14.03
N LYS A 90 -4.29 -14.21 -15.05
CA LYS A 90 -3.43 -13.91 -16.20
C LYS A 90 -2.58 -12.64 -16.01
N GLN A 91 -3.03 -11.76 -15.14
CA GLN A 91 -2.39 -10.46 -14.89
C GLN A 91 -2.60 -10.00 -13.45
N ILE A 92 -1.78 -9.07 -13.01
CA ILE A 92 -1.94 -8.39 -11.74
C ILE A 92 -3.13 -7.43 -11.85
N PRO A 93 -4.16 -7.53 -10.99
CA PRO A 93 -5.28 -6.60 -11.01
C PRO A 93 -4.86 -5.15 -10.81
N ASP A 94 -5.66 -4.21 -11.33
CA ASP A 94 -5.45 -2.80 -11.06
C ASP A 94 -5.82 -2.44 -9.63
N ALA A 95 -4.98 -1.65 -8.98
CA ALA A 95 -5.26 -1.09 -7.67
C ALA A 95 -4.47 0.21 -7.47
N LYS A 96 -5.03 1.10 -6.64
CA LYS A 96 -4.28 2.23 -6.09
C LYS A 96 -3.55 1.79 -4.84
N ILE A 97 -2.46 2.48 -4.51
CA ILE A 97 -1.69 2.16 -3.32
C ILE A 97 -1.43 3.42 -2.50
N ALA A 98 -1.65 3.32 -1.21
CA ALA A 98 -1.24 4.32 -0.23
C ALA A 98 -0.22 3.70 0.74
N ILE A 99 0.79 4.48 1.12
CA ILE A 99 1.86 4.03 2.00
C ILE A 99 1.97 4.98 3.17
N ILE A 100 1.89 4.42 4.35
CA ILE A 100 2.01 5.13 5.62
C ILE A 100 3.21 4.57 6.37
N ASP A 101 4.20 5.42 6.53
CA ASP A 101 5.37 5.16 7.35
C ASP A 101 5.25 5.97 8.65
N GLY A 102 5.04 5.29 9.76
CA GLY A 102 4.87 5.91 11.07
C GLY A 102 6.14 6.60 11.61
N GLU A 103 7.31 6.36 11.02
CA GLU A 103 8.53 7.13 11.31
C GLU A 103 8.52 8.47 10.57
N ALA A 104 8.08 8.47 9.31
CA ALA A 104 8.10 9.65 8.45
C ALA A 104 6.90 10.58 8.68
N ILE A 105 5.77 10.05 9.15
CA ILE A 105 4.54 10.80 9.39
C ILE A 105 4.30 10.91 10.89
N ASN A 106 4.27 12.13 11.42
CA ASN A 106 3.90 12.40 12.80
C ASN A 106 2.42 12.78 12.88
N ALA A 107 1.69 12.24 13.86
CA ALA A 107 0.29 12.55 14.09
C ALA A 107 0.00 14.05 14.33
N GLY A 108 1.01 14.82 14.75
CA GLY A 108 0.93 16.27 14.95
C GLY A 108 1.40 17.13 13.77
N THR A 109 1.98 16.53 12.72
CA THR A 109 2.59 17.29 11.63
C THR A 109 1.61 17.46 10.48
N ILE A 110 1.32 18.74 10.13
CA ILE A 110 0.56 19.08 8.95
C ILE A 110 1.46 18.93 7.73
N ARG A 111 1.09 18.05 6.79
CA ARG A 111 1.76 17.95 5.50
C ARG A 111 1.12 18.91 4.50
N LYS A 112 1.92 19.75 3.88
CA LYS A 112 1.48 20.56 2.75
C LYS A 112 1.78 19.84 1.44
N THR A 113 0.76 19.73 0.59
CA THR A 113 0.91 19.19 -0.76
C THR A 113 1.45 20.25 -1.71
N VAL A 114 1.85 19.85 -2.92
CA VAL A 114 2.30 20.80 -3.97
C VAL A 114 1.21 21.78 -4.36
N GLU A 115 -0.07 21.38 -4.25
CA GLU A 115 -1.24 22.21 -4.54
C GLU A 115 -1.67 23.08 -3.34
N GLY A 116 -0.92 23.05 -2.24
CA GLY A 116 -1.18 23.87 -1.05
C GLY A 116 -2.23 23.29 -0.08
N VAL A 117 -2.68 22.06 -0.30
CA VAL A 117 -3.59 21.38 0.63
C VAL A 117 -2.85 20.98 1.90
N GLU A 118 -3.44 21.29 3.05
CA GLU A 118 -2.93 20.87 4.37
C GLU A 118 -3.60 19.56 4.80
N ILE A 119 -2.84 18.49 4.83
CA ILE A 119 -3.27 17.16 5.30
C ILE A 119 -2.91 17.03 6.77
N LYS A 120 -3.88 16.67 7.60
CA LYS A 120 -3.77 16.66 9.07
C LYS A 120 -3.90 15.27 9.69
N THR A 121 -4.40 14.29 8.95
CA THR A 121 -4.68 12.94 9.45
C THR A 121 -4.16 11.86 8.51
N LEU A 122 -4.06 10.64 9.06
CA LEU A 122 -3.77 9.43 8.30
C LEU A 122 -4.76 9.22 7.14
N TRP A 123 -6.04 9.49 7.37
CA TRP A 123 -7.09 9.34 6.36
C TRP A 123 -6.93 10.34 5.21
N GLY A 124 -6.56 11.58 5.55
CA GLY A 124 -6.21 12.60 4.56
C GLY A 124 -5.05 12.17 3.68
N GLU A 125 -4.03 11.59 4.30
CA GLU A 125 -2.86 11.09 3.58
C GLU A 125 -3.22 9.93 2.65
N ILE A 126 -4.00 8.95 3.12
CA ILE A 126 -4.46 7.83 2.29
C ILE A 126 -5.26 8.34 1.10
N ALA A 127 -6.27 9.19 1.34
CA ALA A 127 -7.11 9.72 0.27
C ALA A 127 -6.28 10.49 -0.78
N TYR A 128 -5.38 11.36 -0.33
CA TYR A 128 -4.55 12.13 -1.25
C TYR A 128 -3.61 11.23 -2.07
N GLN A 129 -3.02 10.19 -1.49
CA GLN A 129 -2.14 9.27 -2.21
C GLN A 129 -2.87 8.45 -3.28
N VAL A 130 -4.13 8.09 -3.07
CA VAL A 130 -4.87 7.25 -4.01
C VAL A 130 -5.52 8.02 -5.16
N GLY A 131 -5.90 9.29 -4.95
CA GLY A 131 -6.62 10.05 -5.96
C GLY A 131 -6.37 11.57 -5.94
N GLY A 132 -5.29 12.03 -5.28
CA GLY A 132 -4.96 13.46 -5.24
C GLY A 132 -6.03 14.30 -4.55
N ILE A 133 -6.19 15.53 -5.03
CA ILE A 133 -7.18 16.48 -4.49
C ILE A 133 -8.61 15.94 -4.57
N ASP A 134 -8.96 15.23 -5.63
CA ASP A 134 -10.35 14.79 -5.83
C ASP A 134 -10.75 13.73 -4.81
N ALA A 135 -9.88 12.76 -4.53
CA ALA A 135 -10.11 11.81 -3.45
C ALA A 135 -10.06 12.47 -2.07
N TYR A 136 -9.15 13.42 -1.85
CA TYR A 136 -9.06 14.17 -0.60
C TYR A 136 -10.35 14.94 -0.28
N LYS A 137 -10.99 15.56 -1.27
CA LYS A 137 -12.25 16.31 -1.09
C LYS A 137 -13.36 15.51 -0.42
N ILE A 138 -13.42 14.18 -0.63
CA ILE A 138 -14.42 13.30 -0.02
C ILE A 138 -14.33 13.36 1.51
N ILE A 139 -13.12 13.45 2.04
CA ILE A 139 -12.86 13.39 3.49
C ILE A 139 -12.31 14.70 4.06
N GLU A 140 -12.22 15.75 3.27
CA GLU A 140 -11.57 17.02 3.64
C GLU A 140 -12.09 17.60 4.96
N LYS A 141 -13.41 17.56 5.17
CA LYS A 141 -14.03 18.07 6.40
C LYS A 141 -13.59 17.28 7.64
N ASP A 142 -13.49 15.95 7.50
CA ASP A 142 -13.07 15.09 8.60
C ASP A 142 -11.59 15.29 8.90
N ASP A 143 -10.76 15.38 7.85
CA ASP A 143 -9.33 15.65 7.98
C ASP A 143 -9.06 16.99 8.67
N LYS A 144 -9.76 18.07 8.25
CA LYS A 144 -9.66 19.40 8.87
C LYS A 144 -10.03 19.39 10.36
N ASN A 145 -11.04 18.61 10.74
CA ASN A 145 -11.51 18.46 12.11
C ASN A 145 -10.74 17.39 12.90
N LYS A 146 -9.76 16.70 12.27
CA LYS A 146 -8.96 15.61 12.86
C LYS A 146 -9.82 14.47 13.41
N ILE A 147 -10.89 14.11 12.70
CA ILE A 147 -11.77 12.99 13.03
C ILE A 147 -11.66 11.89 11.96
N SER A 148 -12.00 10.66 12.34
CA SER A 148 -12.07 9.56 11.39
C SER A 148 -13.28 9.75 10.46
N PRO A 149 -13.14 9.55 9.14
CA PRO A 149 -14.28 9.56 8.23
C PRO A 149 -15.24 8.42 8.54
N GLY A 150 -16.53 8.66 8.31
CA GLY A 150 -17.54 7.63 8.42
C GLY A 150 -17.42 6.54 7.36
N SER A 151 -18.09 5.41 7.59
CA SER A 151 -18.07 4.27 6.66
C SER A 151 -18.60 4.60 5.26
N ASP A 152 -19.53 5.53 5.16
CA ASP A 152 -20.10 6.07 3.94
C ASP A 152 -19.04 6.74 3.05
N LYS A 153 -18.23 7.60 3.62
CA LYS A 153 -17.14 8.28 2.91
C LYS A 153 -16.01 7.33 2.51
N ILE A 154 -15.70 6.35 3.36
CA ILE A 154 -14.74 5.30 3.00
C ILE A 154 -15.28 4.46 1.84
N ALA A 155 -16.57 4.12 1.86
CA ALA A 155 -17.21 3.40 0.76
C ALA A 155 -17.20 4.21 -0.55
N GLU A 156 -17.46 5.52 -0.49
CA GLU A 156 -17.37 6.44 -1.62
C GLU A 156 -15.93 6.48 -2.17
N LEU A 157 -14.93 6.64 -1.31
CA LEU A 157 -13.51 6.63 -1.70
C LEU A 157 -13.13 5.33 -2.43
N ILE A 158 -13.56 4.18 -1.90
CA ILE A 158 -13.28 2.87 -2.51
C ILE A 158 -14.04 2.72 -3.84
N LYS A 159 -15.27 3.19 -3.93
CA LYS A 159 -16.08 3.13 -5.14
C LYS A 159 -15.46 3.93 -6.27
N ASP A 160 -14.99 5.14 -6.00
CA ASP A 160 -14.54 6.06 -7.04
C ASP A 160 -13.04 5.89 -7.37
N PHE A 161 -12.22 5.46 -6.42
CA PHE A 161 -10.77 5.34 -6.57
C PHE A 161 -10.21 3.92 -6.36
N GLY A 162 -11.04 2.96 -5.92
CA GLY A 162 -10.60 1.60 -5.64
C GLY A 162 -10.45 0.70 -6.87
N PRO A 163 -9.98 -0.53 -6.65
CA PRO A 163 -9.53 -1.06 -5.35
C PRO A 163 -8.29 -0.37 -4.80
N ILE A 164 -8.18 -0.34 -3.47
CA ILE A 164 -7.10 0.35 -2.75
C ILE A 164 -6.33 -0.64 -1.89
N VAL A 165 -5.01 -0.57 -1.95
CA VAL A 165 -4.09 -1.26 -1.03
C VAL A 165 -3.47 -0.20 -0.12
N VAL A 166 -3.55 -0.40 1.19
CA VAL A 166 -2.88 0.46 2.16
C VAL A 166 -1.77 -0.31 2.84
N LEU A 167 -0.54 0.18 2.72
CA LEU A 167 0.62 -0.36 3.42
C LEU A 167 0.91 0.50 4.64
N LEU A 168 0.97 -0.14 5.81
CA LEU A 168 1.24 0.50 7.07
C LEU A 168 2.53 -0.07 7.65
N ASP A 169 3.56 0.74 7.81
CA ASP A 169 4.80 0.38 8.51
C ASP A 169 4.98 1.25 9.75
N GLU A 170 5.56 0.69 10.81
CA GLU A 170 5.87 1.36 12.08
C GLU A 170 4.70 2.16 12.69
N THR A 171 3.47 1.67 12.55
CA THR A 171 2.24 2.38 12.97
C THR A 171 2.21 2.73 14.45
N LEU A 172 2.82 1.94 15.33
CA LEU A 172 2.92 2.27 16.75
C LEU A 172 3.68 3.58 16.99
N LYS A 173 4.72 3.87 16.19
CA LYS A 173 5.46 5.12 16.28
C LYS A 173 4.62 6.34 15.86
N TYR A 174 3.66 6.14 14.96
CA TYR A 174 2.69 7.19 14.62
C TYR A 174 1.76 7.52 15.79
N LEU A 175 1.33 6.50 16.55
CA LEU A 175 0.37 6.66 17.65
C LEU A 175 1.00 7.18 18.95
N THR A 176 2.32 7.05 19.13
CA THR A 176 3.05 7.40 20.36
C THR A 176 3.81 8.74 20.29
N LYS A 177 3.74 9.43 19.16
CA LYS A 177 4.29 10.78 18.96
C LYS A 177 3.18 11.82 19.04
#